data_21522c052c4a7ac7798bcadbac250abc
#
_entry.id   21522c052c4a7ac7798bcadbac250abc
#
_cell.length_a   1.000
_cell.length_b   1.000
_cell.length_c   1.000
_cell.angle_alpha   90.00
_cell.angle_beta   90.00
_cell.angle_gamma   90.00
#
_symmetry.space_group_name_H-M   'P 1'
#
loop_
_entity.id
_entity.type
_entity.pdbx_description
1 polymer ?
#
loop_
_entity_poly.entity_id
_entity_poly.type
_entity_poly.pdbx_seq_one_letter_code
_entity_poly.pdbx_strand_id
1 'polypeptide(L)' 'MAAKKETYSQAMERLEKIVRQIDNNELDIDILSEKIKEANEIIAFCKDKLTKADREVEKLLQEKRQSE' A
#
# COMPACT_ATOMS: atom_id res chain seq x y z
N MET A 1 -16.00 -6.26 -15.57
CA MET A 1 -15.25 -6.16 -15.58
C MET A 1 -14.35 -6.37 -14.90
N ALA A 2 -13.70 -6.63 -15.14
CA ALA A 2 -12.68 -7.08 -14.53
C ALA A 2 -12.19 -6.17 -13.60
N ALA A 3 -11.86 -6.60 -12.53
CA ALA A 3 -11.29 -5.81 -11.56
C ALA A 3 -9.99 -5.31 -12.06
N LYS A 4 -9.78 -4.06 -12.03
CA LYS A 4 -8.51 -3.56 -12.32
C LYS A 4 -7.58 -3.92 -11.25
N LYS A 5 -6.46 -4.46 -11.57
CA LYS A 5 -5.42 -4.69 -10.62
C LYS A 5 -4.72 -3.39 -10.38
N GLU A 6 -4.87 -2.87 -9.19
CA GLU A 6 -4.21 -1.64 -8.82
C GLU A 6 -2.72 -1.89 -8.61
N THR A 7 -1.89 -1.02 -9.15
CA THR A 7 -0.46 -1.13 -8.90
C THR A 7 -0.11 -0.47 -7.59
N TYR A 8 1.10 -0.75 -7.12
CA TYR A 8 1.61 -0.12 -5.91
C TYR A 8 1.59 1.40 -6.04
N SER A 9 2.03 1.91 -7.18
CA SER A 9 2.06 3.36 -7.40
C SER A 9 0.65 3.95 -7.34
N GLN A 10 -0.30 3.29 -7.96
CA GLN A 10 -1.68 3.78 -7.94
C GLN A 10 -2.24 3.77 -6.52
N ALA A 11 -1.93 2.72 -5.78
CA ALA A 11 -2.40 2.64 -4.40
C ALA A 11 -1.78 3.76 -3.56
N MET A 12 -0.52 4.05 -3.76
CA MET A 12 0.13 5.12 -3.03
C MET A 12 -0.46 6.48 -3.37
N GLU A 13 -0.85 6.67 -4.63
CA GLU A 13 -1.49 7.93 -5.01
C GLU A 13 -2.83 8.09 -4.31
N ARG A 14 -3.59 7.02 -4.22
CA ARG A 14 -4.85 7.06 -3.51
C ARG A 14 -4.66 7.39 -2.04
N LEU A 15 -3.65 6.76 -1.45
CA LEU A 15 -3.34 7.01 -0.05
C LEU A 15 -2.96 8.46 0.18
N GLU A 16 -2.16 9.01 -0.71
CA GLU A 16 -1.76 10.40 -0.61
C GLU A 16 -2.94 11.34 -0.63
N LYS A 17 -3.89 11.07 -1.51
CA LYS A 17 -5.08 11.91 -1.60
C LYS A 17 -5.87 11.85 -0.30
N ILE A 18 -6.01 10.66 0.25
CA ILE A 18 -6.75 10.50 1.49
C ILE A 18 -6.06 11.26 2.62
N VAL A 19 -4.74 11.13 2.71
CA VAL A 19 -3.99 11.81 3.74
C VAL A 19 -4.15 13.33 3.62
N ARG A 20 -4.13 13.83 2.41
CA ARG A 20 -4.32 15.27 2.20
C ARG A 20 -5.69 15.73 2.64
N GLN A 21 -6.70 14.94 2.34
CA GLN A 21 -8.06 15.29 2.75
C GLN A 21 -8.18 15.33 4.26
N ILE A 22 -7.56 14.36 4.93
CA ILE A 22 -7.56 14.32 6.39
C ILE A 22 -6.80 15.52 6.94
N ASP A 23 -5.67 15.82 6.35
CA ASP A 23 -4.81 16.89 6.82
C ASP A 23 -5.48 18.25 6.69
N ASN A 24 -6.28 18.42 5.66
CA ASN A 24 -6.97 19.70 5.41
C ASN A 24 -8.23 19.88 6.23
N ASN A 25 -8.59 18.87 7.01
CA ASN A 25 -9.79 18.95 7.86
C ASN A 25 -11.05 19.24 7.06
N GLU A 26 -11.11 18.70 5.86
CA GLU A 26 -12.25 18.95 5.00
C GLU A 26 -13.35 17.92 5.18
N LEU A 27 -13.14 16.94 6.03
CA LEU A 27 -14.05 15.80 6.12
C LEU A 27 -14.81 15.81 7.42
N ASP A 28 -16.09 15.46 7.33
CA ASP A 28 -16.89 15.18 8.50
C ASP A 28 -16.36 13.93 9.20
N ILE A 29 -16.73 13.79 10.47
CA ILE A 29 -16.26 12.64 11.25
C ILE A 29 -16.68 11.33 10.61
N ASP A 30 -17.92 11.26 10.09
CA ASP A 30 -18.38 10.03 9.46
C ASP A 30 -17.56 9.70 8.23
N ILE A 31 -17.30 10.70 7.41
CA ILE A 31 -16.51 10.50 6.21
C ILE A 31 -15.06 10.21 6.56
N LEU A 32 -14.57 10.87 7.60
CA LEU A 32 -13.23 10.64 8.08
C LEU A 32 -13.02 9.17 8.47
N SER A 33 -13.98 8.60 9.18
CA SER A 33 -13.91 7.19 9.56
C SER A 33 -13.79 6.30 8.35
N GLU A 34 -14.59 6.57 7.34
CA GLU A 34 -14.55 5.77 6.13
C GLU A 34 -13.23 5.92 5.39
N LYS A 35 -12.70 7.13 5.38
CA LYS A 35 -11.44 7.36 4.71
C LYS A 35 -10.29 6.68 5.43
N ILE A 36 -10.32 6.68 6.73
CA ILE A 36 -9.30 5.98 7.51
C ILE A 36 -9.37 4.48 7.23
N LYS A 37 -10.57 3.94 7.13
CA LYS A 37 -10.73 2.55 6.81
C LYS A 37 -10.15 2.23 5.44
N GLU A 38 -10.44 3.08 4.47
CA GLU A 38 -9.90 2.91 3.13
C GLU A 38 -8.39 3.01 3.14
N ALA A 39 -7.85 3.97 3.90
CA ALA A 39 -6.40 4.14 3.99
C ALA A 39 -5.75 2.89 4.57
N ASN A 40 -6.36 2.29 5.58
CA ASN A 40 -5.83 1.07 6.16
C ASN A 40 -5.81 -0.06 5.16
N GLU A 41 -6.83 -0.16 4.34
CA GLU A 41 -6.87 -1.19 3.30
C GLU A 41 -5.76 -0.98 2.28
N ILE A 42 -5.53 0.28 1.92
CA ILE A 42 -4.46 0.58 0.97
C ILE A 42 -3.10 0.26 1.58
N ILE A 43 -2.91 0.60 2.85
CA ILE A 43 -1.67 0.32 3.53
C ILE A 43 -1.41 -1.19 3.58
N ALA A 44 -2.44 -1.97 3.87
CA ALA A 44 -2.30 -3.42 3.89
C ALA A 44 -1.90 -3.96 2.53
N PHE A 45 -2.50 -3.41 1.48
CA PHE A 45 -2.18 -3.83 0.13
C PHE A 45 -0.71 -3.51 -0.20
N CYS A 46 -0.28 -2.30 0.13
CA CYS A 46 1.10 -1.89 -0.14
C CYS A 46 2.08 -2.72 0.66
N LYS A 47 1.75 -2.98 1.91
CA LYS A 47 2.61 -3.77 2.77
C LYS A 47 2.76 -5.19 2.23
N ASP A 48 1.68 -5.75 1.71
CA ASP A 48 1.72 -7.08 1.15
C ASP A 48 2.65 -7.11 -0.07
N LYS A 49 2.56 -6.10 -0.91
CA LYS A 49 3.44 -6.01 -2.08
C LYS A 49 4.90 -5.91 -1.67
N LEU A 50 5.18 -5.09 -0.70
CA LEU A 50 6.55 -4.92 -0.23
C LEU A 50 7.09 -6.20 0.40
N THR A 51 6.25 -6.89 1.15
CA THR A 51 6.66 -8.13 1.78
C THR A 51 7.02 -9.17 0.75
N LYS A 52 6.24 -9.25 -0.30
CA LYS A 52 6.54 -10.21 -1.37
C LYS A 52 7.85 -9.87 -2.06
N ALA A 53 8.08 -8.60 -2.33
CA ALA A 53 9.32 -8.18 -2.96
C ALA A 53 10.50 -8.47 -2.06
N ASP A 54 10.35 -8.23 -0.76
CA ASP A 54 11.40 -8.51 0.19
C ASP A 54 11.77 -9.98 0.19
N ARG A 55 10.78 -10.84 0.17
CA ARG A 55 11.04 -12.27 0.19
C ARG A 55 11.81 -12.70 -1.03
N GLU A 56 11.48 -12.14 -2.17
CA GLU A 56 12.18 -12.49 -3.39
C GLU A 56 13.62 -12.01 -3.37
N VAL A 57 13.84 -10.83 -2.82
CA VAL A 57 15.20 -10.30 -2.70
C VAL A 57 16.01 -11.16 -1.75
N GLU A 58 15.41 -11.55 -0.63
CA GLU A 58 16.09 -12.40 0.33
C GLU A 58 16.50 -13.73 -0.30
N LYS A 59 15.61 -14.29 -1.10
CA LYS A 59 15.91 -15.52 -1.79
C LYS A 59 17.13 -15.40 -2.68
N LEU A 60 17.17 -14.31 -3.44
CA LEU A 60 18.30 -14.07 -4.33
C LEU A 60 19.59 -13.90 -3.55
N LEU A 61 19.53 -13.19 -2.45
CA LEU A 61 20.72 -12.97 -1.63
C LEU A 61 21.22 -14.27 -1.02
N GLN A 62 20.29 -15.10 -0.58
CA GLN A 62 20.69 -16.38 0.00
C GLN A 62 21.32 -17.28 -1.03
N GLU A 63 20.80 -17.28 -2.23
CA GLU A 63 21.38 -18.08 -3.29
C GLU A 63 22.78 -17.64 -3.61
N LYS A 64 23.01 -16.36 -3.64
CA LYS A 64 24.34 -15.85 -3.88
C LYS A 64 25.30 -16.23 -2.79
N ARG A 65 24.85 -16.15 -1.54
CA ARG A 65 25.71 -16.54 -0.43
C ARG A 65 26.09 -17.99 -0.49
N GLN A 66 25.14 -18.82 -0.90
CA GLN A 66 25.40 -20.25 -0.93
C GLN A 66 26.36 -20.63 -2.03
N SER A 67 26.42 -19.82 -3.08
CA SER A 67 27.31 -20.16 -4.17
C SER A 67 28.75 -19.77 -3.90
N GLU A 68 29.00 -19.13 -2.80
CA GLU A 68 30.37 -18.94 -2.39
C GLU A 68 30.89 -20.18 -1.71
#